data_d5cf555a6b2d97a26ea930f10c9a22e9
#
_entry.id   d5cf555a6b2d97a26ea930f10c9a22e9
#
_cell.length_a   1.000
_cell.length_b   1.000
_cell.length_c   1.000
_cell.angle_alpha   90.00
_cell.angle_beta   90.00
_cell.angle_gamma   90.00
#
_symmetry.space_group_name_H-M   'P 1'
#
loop_
_entity.id
_entity.type
_entity.pdbx_description
1 polymer ?
#
loop_
_entity_poly.entity_id
_entity_poly.type
_entity_poly.pdbx_seq_one_letter_code
_entity_poly.pdbx_strand_id
1 'polypeptide(L)'
;MAIIIDVPGFLTSVQDGGRYGLQQYGVTAAGAADQLSYAYANLLVGNTNGEAALEATMLGPTLRFTQDTVFALTGADMDAKLNGRSIPRYQTLKAKADSALALGYAKAGCRAYIAFAGGIDVPLVMGSRSTFLRGKFGGFEGRKLEKDDRLELGKSSLPENALRRRHIRPDNFPSDTIELRVIRGPQDAMFSADGMRTFLTGTYTVTNECDRMGVRLDGPQIGYAPGCNGNINSDGIAFGSIQVP
;
A
#
# COMPACT_ATOMS: atom_id res chain seq x y z
N MET A 1 -4.53 22.11 -9.91
CA MET A 1 -5.51 21.31 -9.13
C MET A 1 -4.78 20.73 -7.93
N ALA A 2 -5.29 20.90 -6.71
CA ALA A 2 -4.56 20.39 -5.54
C ALA A 2 -5.48 19.80 -4.48
N ILE A 3 -4.87 19.02 -3.60
CA ILE A 3 -5.43 18.61 -2.30
C ILE A 3 -4.57 19.21 -1.18
N ILE A 4 -5.19 19.49 -0.04
CA ILE A 4 -4.52 19.99 1.16
C ILE A 4 -4.77 18.99 2.29
N ILE A 5 -3.73 18.61 3.01
CA ILE A 5 -3.82 17.66 4.11
C ILE A 5 -4.17 18.41 5.41
N ASP A 6 -5.37 18.23 5.92
CA ASP A 6 -5.78 18.81 7.20
C ASP A 6 -5.31 17.95 8.39
N VAL A 7 -5.39 16.61 8.23
CA VAL A 7 -4.90 15.62 9.20
C VAL A 7 -4.20 14.50 8.41
N PRO A 8 -2.93 14.21 8.66
CA PRO A 8 -2.18 13.24 7.85
C PRO A 8 -2.52 11.77 8.12
N GLY A 9 -3.24 11.45 9.19
CA GLY A 9 -3.44 10.08 9.66
C GLY A 9 -2.18 9.52 10.33
N PHE A 10 -2.14 8.19 10.48
CA PHE A 10 -1.01 7.52 11.13
C PHE A 10 0.23 7.47 10.22
N LEU A 11 0.03 6.94 9.01
CA LEU A 11 1.06 6.89 7.98
C LEU A 11 0.37 7.01 6.62
N THR A 12 0.44 8.20 6.05
CA THR A 12 -0.02 8.47 4.68
C THR A 12 1.18 8.91 3.85
N SER A 13 1.36 8.29 2.70
CA SER A 13 2.46 8.59 1.78
C SER A 13 2.00 8.50 0.33
N VAL A 14 2.75 9.15 -0.55
CA VAL A 14 2.54 9.06 -2.00
C VAL A 14 3.21 7.77 -2.49
N GLN A 15 2.45 6.94 -3.20
CA GLN A 15 2.93 5.67 -3.75
C GLN A 15 2.44 5.49 -5.18
N ASP A 16 3.28 4.84 -6.00
CA ASP A 16 2.94 4.36 -7.34
C ASP A 16 3.17 2.84 -7.46
N GLY A 17 3.36 2.33 -8.65
CA GLY A 17 3.65 0.92 -8.89
C GLY A 17 4.99 0.44 -8.35
N GLY A 18 5.89 1.35 -8.01
CA GLY A 18 7.22 1.03 -7.45
C GLY A 18 8.37 1.26 -8.42
N ARG A 19 9.58 1.18 -7.89
CA ARG A 19 10.87 1.46 -8.50
C ARG A 19 11.64 0.17 -8.67
N TYR A 20 11.69 -0.38 -9.86
CA TYR A 20 12.30 -1.68 -10.15
C TYR A 20 13.65 -1.56 -10.83
N GLY A 21 14.47 -2.63 -10.73
CA GLY A 21 15.77 -2.75 -11.41
C GLY A 21 16.92 -2.06 -10.72
N LEU A 22 16.74 -1.52 -9.51
CA LEU A 22 17.76 -0.76 -8.79
C LEU A 22 18.23 -1.44 -7.50
N GLN A 23 17.76 -2.66 -7.21
CA GLN A 23 18.11 -3.41 -5.99
C GLN A 23 19.61 -3.66 -5.86
N GLN A 24 20.31 -3.86 -6.99
CA GLN A 24 21.77 -3.99 -7.00
C GLN A 24 22.52 -2.77 -6.43
N TYR A 25 21.87 -1.61 -6.40
CA TYR A 25 22.42 -0.37 -5.80
C TYR A 25 21.88 -0.12 -4.38
N GLY A 26 21.22 -1.09 -3.77
CA GLY A 26 20.63 -0.96 -2.44
C GLY A 26 19.32 -0.15 -2.41
N VAL A 27 18.75 0.17 -3.56
CA VAL A 27 17.49 0.91 -3.66
C VAL A 27 16.33 -0.08 -3.72
N THR A 28 15.45 -0.04 -2.72
CA THR A 28 14.26 -0.90 -2.70
C THR A 28 13.21 -0.43 -3.68
N ALA A 29 12.36 -1.35 -4.12
CA ALA A 29 11.29 -1.03 -5.07
C ALA A 29 10.30 0.01 -4.51
N ALA A 30 10.06 0.06 -3.19
CA ALA A 30 8.98 0.85 -2.61
C ALA A 30 7.64 0.53 -3.31
N GLY A 31 6.83 1.53 -3.64
CA GLY A 31 5.55 1.31 -4.33
C GLY A 31 4.42 0.95 -3.39
N ALA A 32 3.21 0.82 -3.92
CA ALA A 32 2.04 0.42 -3.17
C ALA A 32 2.24 -0.97 -2.56
N ALA A 33 1.92 -1.13 -1.27
CA ALA A 33 2.05 -2.42 -0.58
C ALA A 33 0.95 -3.41 -1.02
N ASP A 34 -0.26 -2.91 -1.32
CA ASP A 34 -1.32 -3.66 -1.98
C ASP A 34 -1.46 -3.16 -3.43
N GLN A 35 -0.71 -3.82 -4.32
CA GLN A 35 -0.66 -3.47 -5.74
C GLN A 35 -2.02 -3.59 -6.42
N LEU A 36 -2.86 -4.54 -5.98
CA LEU A 36 -4.18 -4.76 -6.58
C LEU A 36 -5.13 -3.63 -6.24
N SER A 37 -5.23 -3.25 -4.96
CA SER A 37 -6.07 -2.13 -4.54
C SER A 37 -5.60 -0.81 -5.16
N TYR A 38 -4.29 -0.58 -5.24
CA TYR A 38 -3.71 0.57 -5.93
C TYR A 38 -4.11 0.59 -7.42
N ALA A 39 -3.97 -0.53 -8.12
CA ALA A 39 -4.34 -0.64 -9.54
C ALA A 39 -5.82 -0.37 -9.76
N TYR A 40 -6.69 -0.92 -8.90
CA TYR A 40 -8.14 -0.66 -8.96
C TYR A 40 -8.48 0.81 -8.74
N ALA A 41 -7.83 1.48 -7.78
CA ALA A 41 -8.05 2.91 -7.54
C ALA A 41 -7.74 3.74 -8.79
N ASN A 42 -6.58 3.49 -9.41
CA ASN A 42 -6.17 4.18 -10.63
C ASN A 42 -7.06 3.86 -11.84
N LEU A 43 -7.43 2.60 -12.02
CA LEU A 43 -8.34 2.18 -13.09
C LEU A 43 -9.71 2.90 -13.00
N LEU A 44 -10.25 3.04 -11.80
CA LEU A 44 -11.53 3.70 -11.55
C LEU A 44 -11.51 5.17 -11.97
N VAL A 45 -10.41 5.87 -11.75
CA VAL A 45 -10.28 7.29 -12.13
C VAL A 45 -9.66 7.48 -13.52
N GLY A 46 -9.49 6.39 -14.28
CA GLY A 46 -9.01 6.43 -15.66
C GLY A 46 -7.53 6.77 -15.81
N ASN A 47 -6.76 6.59 -14.76
CA ASN A 47 -5.31 6.68 -14.81
C ASN A 47 -4.72 5.44 -15.51
N THR A 48 -3.50 5.57 -16.02
CA THR A 48 -2.69 4.46 -16.51
C THR A 48 -1.87 3.85 -15.37
N ASN A 49 -1.01 2.91 -15.68
CA ASN A 49 -0.11 2.33 -14.68
C ASN A 49 1.09 3.26 -14.46
N GLY A 50 1.17 3.86 -13.29
CA GLY A 50 2.30 4.71 -12.90
C GLY A 50 1.91 6.04 -12.27
N GLU A 51 0.63 6.42 -12.34
CA GLU A 51 0.15 7.60 -11.62
C GLU A 51 0.14 7.35 -10.12
N ALA A 52 0.72 8.31 -9.41
CA ALA A 52 0.82 8.24 -7.96
C ALA A 52 -0.56 8.44 -7.29
N ALA A 53 -0.76 7.69 -6.21
CA ALA A 53 -1.92 7.76 -5.33
C ALA A 53 -1.47 7.94 -3.87
N LEU A 54 -2.39 8.29 -2.98
CA LEU A 54 -2.12 8.21 -1.54
C LEU A 54 -2.32 6.78 -1.05
N GLU A 55 -1.37 6.30 -0.28
CA GLU A 55 -1.51 5.09 0.54
C GLU A 55 -1.62 5.51 2.00
N ALA A 56 -2.72 5.12 2.65
CA ALA A 56 -2.97 5.36 4.06
C ALA A 56 -2.94 4.03 4.83
N THR A 57 -2.26 3.99 5.98
CA THR A 57 -2.11 2.79 6.80
C THR A 57 -2.81 2.96 8.13
N MET A 58 -3.69 2.04 8.51
CA MET A 58 -4.44 1.90 9.78
C MET A 58 -5.38 3.06 10.11
N LEU A 59 -4.91 4.30 10.13
CA LEU A 59 -5.68 5.52 10.32
C LEU A 59 -5.45 6.43 9.11
N GLY A 60 -6.52 6.74 8.39
CA GLY A 60 -6.42 7.52 7.17
C GLY A 60 -6.40 9.02 7.38
N PRO A 61 -6.12 9.79 6.31
CA PRO A 61 -6.04 11.24 6.38
C PRO A 61 -7.41 11.92 6.33
N THR A 62 -7.43 13.19 6.73
CA THR A 62 -8.44 14.16 6.31
C THR A 62 -7.79 15.14 5.35
N LEU A 63 -8.42 15.33 4.18
CA LEU A 63 -7.91 16.23 3.15
C LEU A 63 -9.04 17.07 2.53
N ARG A 64 -8.68 18.23 2.00
CA ARG A 64 -9.61 19.13 1.28
C ARG A 64 -9.22 19.23 -0.19
N PHE A 65 -10.24 19.30 -1.03
CA PHE A 65 -10.10 19.51 -2.46
C PHE A 65 -10.12 21.01 -2.79
N THR A 66 -9.14 21.52 -3.51
CA THR A 66 -9.12 22.94 -3.91
C THR A 66 -9.97 23.22 -5.16
N GLN A 67 -10.39 22.18 -5.89
CA GLN A 67 -11.21 22.25 -7.10
C GLN A 67 -12.07 21.00 -7.23
N ASP A 68 -13.07 21.05 -8.12
CA ASP A 68 -13.84 19.86 -8.51
C ASP A 68 -12.88 18.75 -8.98
N THR A 69 -12.95 17.59 -8.34
CA THR A 69 -11.99 16.50 -8.54
C THR A 69 -12.71 15.17 -8.60
N VAL A 70 -12.32 14.33 -9.55
CA VAL A 70 -12.71 12.93 -9.62
C VAL A 70 -11.69 12.09 -8.89
N PHE A 71 -12.14 11.23 -7.96
CA PHE A 71 -11.29 10.36 -7.18
C PHE A 71 -11.94 8.99 -6.97
N ALA A 72 -11.15 8.04 -6.51
CA ALA A 72 -11.63 6.73 -6.08
C ALA A 72 -10.91 6.29 -4.80
N LEU A 73 -11.61 5.47 -4.01
CA LEU A 73 -11.11 4.89 -2.77
C LEU A 73 -11.20 3.37 -2.84
N THR A 74 -10.11 2.67 -2.53
CA THR A 74 -10.01 1.21 -2.52
C THR A 74 -9.21 0.71 -1.32
N GLY A 75 -9.10 -0.60 -1.16
CA GLY A 75 -8.35 -1.21 -0.06
C GLY A 75 -9.15 -1.27 1.24
N ALA A 76 -8.52 -0.96 2.36
CA ALA A 76 -9.10 -1.06 3.70
C ALA A 76 -10.39 -0.24 3.88
N ASP A 77 -11.28 -0.73 4.73
CA ASP A 77 -12.44 0.03 5.17
C ASP A 77 -12.06 0.96 6.33
N MET A 78 -11.92 2.24 6.00
CA MET A 78 -11.57 3.29 6.95
C MET A 78 -12.73 4.27 7.20
N ASP A 79 -13.98 3.81 7.10
CA ASP A 79 -15.18 4.63 7.36
C ASP A 79 -15.16 6.00 6.65
N ALA A 80 -14.86 5.97 5.36
CA ALA A 80 -14.62 7.17 4.58
C ALA A 80 -15.88 8.05 4.48
N LYS A 81 -15.71 9.36 4.69
CA LYS A 81 -16.77 10.36 4.65
C LYS A 81 -16.35 11.54 3.77
N LEU A 82 -17.26 11.97 2.90
CA LEU A 82 -17.13 13.22 2.15
C LEU A 82 -18.11 14.23 2.73
N ASN A 83 -17.61 15.34 3.24
CA ASN A 83 -18.41 16.36 3.95
C ASN A 83 -19.31 15.74 5.05
N GLY A 84 -18.75 14.79 5.83
CA GLY A 84 -19.43 14.11 6.92
C GLY A 84 -20.40 12.99 6.50
N ARG A 85 -20.65 12.78 5.21
CA ARG A 85 -21.53 11.72 4.68
C ARG A 85 -20.69 10.52 4.26
N SER A 86 -21.08 9.32 4.69
CA SER A 86 -20.39 8.08 4.28
C SER A 86 -20.42 7.92 2.76
N ILE A 87 -19.29 7.49 2.23
CA ILE A 87 -19.10 7.23 0.80
C ILE A 87 -18.65 5.79 0.59
N PRO A 88 -19.05 5.18 -0.54
CA PRO A 88 -18.63 3.84 -0.88
C PRO A 88 -17.18 3.80 -1.38
N ARG A 89 -16.56 2.63 -1.23
CA ARG A 89 -15.29 2.28 -1.88
C ARG A 89 -15.53 1.63 -3.24
N TYR A 90 -14.46 1.44 -4.00
CA TYR A 90 -14.42 0.72 -5.29
C TYR A 90 -15.35 1.28 -6.36
N GLN A 91 -15.55 2.58 -6.32
CA GLN A 91 -16.24 3.30 -7.40
C GLN A 91 -15.68 4.70 -7.60
N THR A 92 -15.94 5.24 -8.78
CA THR A 92 -15.59 6.64 -9.09
C THR A 92 -16.50 7.59 -8.33
N LEU A 93 -15.90 8.56 -7.66
CA LEU A 93 -16.54 9.59 -6.87
C LEU A 93 -16.14 10.98 -7.38
N LYS A 94 -16.98 11.98 -7.11
CA LYS A 94 -16.69 13.37 -7.38
C LYS A 94 -16.77 14.21 -6.10
N ALA A 95 -15.71 14.92 -5.81
CA ALA A 95 -15.67 15.97 -4.82
C ALA A 95 -15.82 17.34 -5.49
N LYS A 96 -16.54 18.24 -4.85
CA LYS A 96 -16.58 19.66 -5.21
C LYS A 96 -15.39 20.39 -4.59
N ALA A 97 -15.06 21.56 -5.13
CA ALA A 97 -14.14 22.48 -4.47
C ALA A 97 -14.55 22.66 -2.99
N ASP A 98 -13.57 22.78 -2.12
CA ASP A 98 -13.70 22.93 -0.66
C ASP A 98 -14.34 21.75 0.08
N SER A 99 -14.65 20.64 -0.62
CA SER A 99 -15.10 19.42 0.05
C SER A 99 -13.96 18.80 0.88
N ALA A 100 -14.33 18.24 2.03
CA ALA A 100 -13.43 17.50 2.92
C ALA A 100 -13.69 16.00 2.81
N LEU A 101 -12.65 15.24 2.50
CA LEU A 101 -12.63 13.78 2.58
C LEU A 101 -11.92 13.37 3.87
N ALA A 102 -12.62 12.65 4.73
CA ALA A 102 -12.07 12.14 5.99
C ALA A 102 -12.12 10.62 6.01
N LEU A 103 -11.00 10.00 6.34
CA LEU A 103 -10.88 8.58 6.62
C LEU A 103 -10.59 8.39 8.12
N GLY A 104 -11.25 7.40 8.73
CA GLY A 104 -11.04 7.01 10.12
C GLY A 104 -10.07 5.85 10.29
N TYR A 105 -10.20 5.13 11.41
CA TYR A 105 -9.49 3.87 11.65
C TYR A 105 -10.00 2.76 10.72
N ALA A 106 -9.09 1.88 10.32
CA ALA A 106 -9.42 0.70 9.54
C ALA A 106 -10.32 -0.24 10.36
N LYS A 107 -11.54 -0.48 9.87
CA LYS A 107 -12.47 -1.47 10.40
C LYS A 107 -12.18 -2.86 9.83
N ALA A 108 -11.64 -2.92 8.62
CA ALA A 108 -11.23 -4.14 7.94
C ALA A 108 -10.09 -3.82 6.96
N GLY A 109 -9.12 -4.70 6.86
CA GLY A 109 -7.89 -4.46 6.11
C GLY A 109 -6.92 -3.53 6.85
N CYS A 110 -5.82 -3.18 6.19
CA CYS A 110 -4.76 -2.38 6.80
C CYS A 110 -4.46 -1.09 6.01
N ARG A 111 -4.58 -1.14 4.68
CA ARG A 111 -4.20 -0.03 3.79
C ARG A 111 -5.31 0.36 2.85
N ALA A 112 -5.55 1.67 2.75
CA ALA A 112 -6.47 2.27 1.78
C ALA A 112 -5.69 3.11 0.76
N TYR A 113 -6.22 3.17 -0.45
CA TYR A 113 -5.65 3.95 -1.55
C TYR A 113 -6.64 4.99 -2.02
N ILE A 114 -6.18 6.22 -2.17
CA ILE A 114 -6.95 7.33 -2.72
C ILE A 114 -6.27 7.74 -4.02
N ALA A 115 -6.88 7.41 -5.16
CA ALA A 115 -6.41 7.85 -6.46
C ALA A 115 -7.25 9.03 -6.96
N PHE A 116 -6.60 9.94 -7.64
CA PHE A 116 -7.19 11.13 -8.25
C PHE A 116 -7.04 11.05 -9.76
N ALA A 117 -8.03 11.51 -10.52
CA ALA A 117 -7.93 11.58 -11.97
C ALA A 117 -6.76 12.49 -12.39
N GLY A 118 -5.78 11.93 -13.11
CA GLY A 118 -4.53 12.58 -13.45
C GLY A 118 -3.37 12.30 -12.47
N GLY A 119 -3.63 11.61 -11.35
CA GLY A 119 -2.62 11.25 -10.35
C GLY A 119 -2.14 12.42 -9.50
N ILE A 120 -1.19 12.14 -8.63
CA ILE A 120 -0.51 13.15 -7.82
C ILE A 120 0.77 13.58 -8.56
N ASP A 121 0.91 14.89 -8.78
CA ASP A 121 2.04 15.47 -9.49
C ASP A 121 3.22 15.68 -8.53
N VAL A 122 4.04 14.67 -8.41
CA VAL A 122 5.31 14.69 -7.68
C VAL A 122 6.45 14.24 -8.60
N PRO A 123 7.70 14.65 -8.33
CA PRO A 123 8.82 14.30 -9.18
C PRO A 123 9.03 12.80 -9.34
N LEU A 124 9.41 12.38 -10.55
CA LEU A 124 9.95 11.04 -10.80
C LEU A 124 11.37 10.97 -10.24
N VAL A 125 11.60 10.08 -9.30
CA VAL A 125 12.93 9.81 -8.74
C VAL A 125 13.31 8.36 -9.08
N MET A 126 14.32 8.18 -9.90
CA MET A 126 14.74 6.86 -10.38
C MET A 126 13.56 6.06 -11.01
N GLY A 127 12.76 6.73 -11.83
CA GLY A 127 11.65 6.11 -12.57
C GLY A 127 10.36 5.86 -11.77
N SER A 128 10.25 6.34 -10.53
CA SER A 128 9.07 6.15 -9.69
C SER A 128 8.72 7.40 -8.89
N ARG A 129 7.43 7.57 -8.61
CA ARG A 129 6.87 8.59 -7.72
C ARG A 129 6.65 8.08 -6.28
N SER A 130 7.08 6.85 -5.99
CA SER A 130 6.92 6.27 -4.64
C SER A 130 7.85 6.88 -3.62
N THR A 131 7.31 7.13 -2.44
CA THR A 131 8.08 7.49 -1.25
C THR A 131 8.92 6.31 -0.76
N PHE A 132 10.22 6.50 -0.61
CA PHE A 132 11.09 5.58 0.09
C PHE A 132 11.53 6.20 1.43
N LEU A 133 10.78 5.90 2.49
CA LEU A 133 10.93 6.54 3.80
C LEU A 133 12.34 6.38 4.40
N ARG A 134 12.95 5.18 4.31
CA ARG A 134 14.31 4.93 4.82
C ARG A 134 15.37 5.76 4.09
N GLY A 135 15.23 5.87 2.77
CA GLY A 135 16.13 6.65 1.94
C GLY A 135 15.81 8.15 1.93
N LYS A 136 14.67 8.56 2.48
CA LYS A 136 14.18 9.94 2.50
C LYS A 136 14.15 10.60 1.13
N PHE A 137 13.66 9.88 0.11
CA PHE A 137 13.50 10.41 -1.25
C PHE A 137 12.24 9.84 -1.94
N GLY A 138 11.88 10.44 -3.06
CA GLY A 138 10.68 10.11 -3.83
C GLY A 138 9.40 10.56 -3.12
N GLY A 139 8.25 10.37 -3.78
CA GLY A 139 6.98 10.83 -3.28
C GLY A 139 6.94 12.32 -3.02
N PHE A 140 6.28 12.70 -1.94
CA PHE A 140 6.27 14.08 -1.46
C PHE A 140 7.42 14.27 -0.45
N GLU A 141 8.50 14.89 -0.87
CA GLU A 141 9.70 15.21 -0.07
C GLU A 141 10.37 14.03 0.65
N GLY A 142 10.16 12.80 0.16
CA GLY A 142 10.77 11.60 0.76
C GLY A 142 10.25 11.21 2.14
N ARG A 143 9.13 11.79 2.57
CA ARG A 143 8.56 11.60 3.90
C ARG A 143 7.08 11.21 3.85
N LYS A 144 6.52 10.83 4.99
CA LYS A 144 5.07 10.78 5.16
C LYS A 144 4.47 12.20 5.07
N LEU A 145 3.21 12.28 4.70
CA LEU A 145 2.50 13.55 4.66
C LEU A 145 2.31 14.13 6.07
N GLU A 146 2.31 15.45 6.13
CA GLU A 146 2.10 16.24 7.33
C GLU A 146 0.91 17.18 7.15
N LYS A 147 0.47 17.78 8.23
CA LYS A 147 -0.57 18.79 8.18
C LYS A 147 -0.13 19.97 7.32
N ASP A 148 -1.07 20.52 6.58
CA ASP A 148 -0.92 21.65 5.66
C ASP A 148 -0.10 21.34 4.38
N ASP A 149 0.35 20.08 4.18
CA ASP A 149 0.92 19.66 2.90
C ASP A 149 -0.07 19.90 1.77
N ARG A 150 0.41 20.56 0.72
CA ARG A 150 -0.33 20.81 -0.51
C ARG A 150 0.25 19.98 -1.65
N LEU A 151 -0.55 19.07 -2.17
CA LEU A 151 -0.16 18.20 -3.28
C LEU A 151 -0.89 18.64 -4.54
N GLU A 152 -0.14 18.96 -5.58
CA GLU A 152 -0.74 19.22 -6.89
C GLU A 152 -1.19 17.93 -7.54
N LEU A 153 -2.27 18.01 -8.30
CA LEU A 153 -2.81 16.89 -9.07
C LEU A 153 -2.52 17.10 -10.56
N GLY A 154 -2.16 16.02 -11.22
CA GLY A 154 -1.94 16.00 -12.65
C GLY A 154 -3.24 16.24 -13.43
N LYS A 155 -3.09 16.43 -14.73
CA LYS A 155 -4.23 16.61 -15.63
C LYS A 155 -4.78 15.25 -16.05
N SER A 156 -6.08 15.03 -15.87
CA SER A 156 -6.73 13.81 -16.36
C SER A 156 -6.65 13.72 -17.89
N SER A 157 -6.32 12.52 -18.38
CA SER A 157 -6.35 12.20 -19.82
C SER A 157 -7.75 11.95 -20.35
N LEU A 158 -8.71 11.66 -19.46
CA LEU A 158 -10.09 11.37 -19.82
C LEU A 158 -11.03 12.50 -19.36
N PRO A 159 -12.08 12.81 -20.14
CA PRO A 159 -13.08 13.75 -19.72
C PRO A 159 -13.94 13.16 -18.57
N GLU A 160 -14.44 14.03 -17.70
CA GLU A 160 -15.21 13.64 -16.51
C GLU A 160 -16.38 12.70 -16.82
N ASN A 161 -17.09 12.91 -17.91
CA ASN A 161 -18.24 12.09 -18.32
C ASN A 161 -17.85 10.64 -18.63
N ALA A 162 -16.63 10.37 -19.10
CA ALA A 162 -16.09 9.04 -19.35
C ALA A 162 -15.74 8.30 -18.04
N LEU A 163 -15.58 9.03 -16.95
CA LEU A 163 -15.23 8.46 -15.63
C LEU A 163 -16.45 8.16 -14.77
N ARG A 164 -17.63 8.67 -15.15
CA ARG A 164 -18.85 8.50 -14.35
C ARG A 164 -19.27 7.05 -14.23
N ARG A 165 -19.72 6.66 -13.03
CA ARG A 165 -20.31 5.34 -12.72
C ARG A 165 -19.41 4.14 -12.91
N ARG A 166 -18.08 4.33 -12.96
CA ARG A 166 -17.17 3.18 -12.90
C ARG A 166 -17.22 2.57 -11.52
N HIS A 167 -17.31 1.26 -11.46
CA HIS A 167 -17.27 0.51 -10.20
C HIS A 167 -16.61 -0.85 -10.43
N ILE A 168 -15.99 -1.36 -9.38
CA ILE A 168 -15.42 -2.70 -9.32
C ILE A 168 -16.06 -3.38 -8.11
N ARG A 169 -16.45 -4.63 -8.26
CA ARG A 169 -16.81 -5.45 -7.10
C ARG A 169 -15.53 -5.97 -6.48
N PRO A 170 -15.20 -5.55 -5.27
CA PRO A 170 -14.05 -6.13 -4.59
C PRO A 170 -14.32 -7.60 -4.31
N ASP A 171 -13.29 -8.42 -4.40
CA ASP A 171 -13.36 -9.74 -3.81
C ASP A 171 -13.62 -9.57 -2.32
N ASN A 172 -14.49 -10.42 -1.76
CA ASN A 172 -14.75 -10.40 -0.33
C ASN A 172 -13.45 -10.77 0.38
N PHE A 173 -12.83 -9.81 1.04
CA PHE A 173 -11.73 -10.12 1.95
C PHE A 173 -12.31 -10.92 3.11
N PRO A 174 -11.79 -12.13 3.41
CA PRO A 174 -12.20 -12.85 4.61
C PRO A 174 -11.94 -11.95 5.81
N SER A 175 -12.95 -11.73 6.65
CA SER A 175 -12.85 -10.82 7.80
C SER A 175 -11.97 -11.39 8.91
N ASP A 176 -11.95 -12.70 9.08
CA ASP A 176 -11.41 -13.33 10.28
C ASP A 176 -10.26 -14.31 10.00
N THR A 177 -10.24 -14.97 8.84
CA THR A 177 -9.21 -15.97 8.51
C THR A 177 -8.82 -15.85 7.05
N ILE A 178 -7.51 -15.81 6.78
CA ILE A 178 -6.95 -15.82 5.44
C ILE A 178 -6.11 -17.08 5.29
N GLU A 179 -6.44 -17.91 4.31
CA GLU A 179 -5.61 -19.05 3.93
C GLU A 179 -4.51 -18.57 2.98
N LEU A 180 -3.25 -18.73 3.40
CA LEU A 180 -2.08 -18.44 2.58
C LEU A 180 -1.47 -19.75 2.09
N ARG A 181 -1.49 -19.96 0.77
CA ARG A 181 -0.76 -21.07 0.15
C ARG A 181 0.69 -20.68 -0.03
N VAL A 182 1.59 -21.55 0.45
CA VAL A 182 3.04 -21.34 0.38
C VAL A 182 3.68 -22.42 -0.48
N ILE A 183 4.80 -22.08 -1.11
CA ILE A 183 5.69 -23.03 -1.77
C ILE A 183 7.03 -23.05 -1.02
N ARG A 184 7.76 -24.16 -1.09
CA ARG A 184 9.08 -24.24 -0.49
C ARG A 184 10.07 -23.36 -1.24
N GLY A 185 10.91 -22.66 -0.49
CA GLY A 185 11.96 -21.83 -1.05
C GLY A 185 13.21 -22.64 -1.45
N PRO A 186 14.20 -21.99 -2.05
CA PRO A 186 15.41 -22.68 -2.54
C PRO A 186 16.28 -23.26 -1.42
N GLN A 187 16.11 -22.83 -0.19
CA GLN A 187 16.85 -23.33 0.97
C GLN A 187 16.04 -24.33 1.84
N ASP A 188 14.97 -24.93 1.29
CA ASP A 188 14.09 -25.84 2.05
C ASP A 188 14.82 -27.06 2.64
N ALA A 189 15.89 -27.54 1.99
CA ALA A 189 16.71 -28.64 2.47
C ALA A 189 17.48 -28.32 3.77
N MET A 190 17.57 -27.05 4.16
CA MET A 190 18.22 -26.63 5.42
C MET A 190 17.33 -26.89 6.64
N PHE A 191 16.05 -27.16 6.47
CA PHE A 191 15.12 -27.41 7.56
C PHE A 191 14.88 -28.89 7.77
N SER A 192 14.74 -29.31 9.03
CA SER A 192 14.34 -30.68 9.34
C SER A 192 12.87 -30.94 8.99
N ALA A 193 12.48 -32.19 8.83
CA ALA A 193 11.09 -32.57 8.62
C ALA A 193 10.18 -32.08 9.77
N ASP A 194 10.68 -32.14 11.01
CA ASP A 194 9.96 -31.63 12.17
C ASP A 194 9.90 -30.10 12.20
N GLY A 195 10.96 -29.42 11.77
CA GLY A 195 10.97 -27.96 11.59
C GLY A 195 9.92 -27.51 10.59
N MET A 196 9.84 -28.16 9.45
CA MET A 196 8.79 -27.88 8.45
C MET A 196 7.37 -28.17 8.97
N ARG A 197 7.21 -29.21 9.77
CA ARG A 197 5.93 -29.51 10.44
C ARG A 197 5.59 -28.40 11.42
N THR A 198 6.54 -27.98 12.25
CA THR A 198 6.37 -26.87 13.21
C THR A 198 5.97 -25.58 12.50
N PHE A 199 6.60 -25.25 11.38
CA PHE A 199 6.21 -24.08 10.58
C PHE A 199 4.75 -24.13 10.11
N LEU A 200 4.30 -25.28 9.59
CA LEU A 200 2.96 -25.44 8.99
C LEU A 200 1.83 -25.58 10.03
N THR A 201 2.14 -26.03 11.25
CA THR A 201 1.12 -26.32 12.29
C THR A 201 1.23 -25.43 13.51
N GLY A 202 2.34 -24.71 13.67
CA GLY A 202 2.56 -23.80 14.78
C GLY A 202 1.71 -22.53 14.69
N THR A 203 1.49 -21.92 15.82
CA THR A 203 0.85 -20.59 15.89
C THR A 203 1.92 -19.52 16.02
N TYR A 204 1.86 -18.53 15.13
CA TYR A 204 2.76 -17.39 15.11
C TYR A 204 1.97 -16.10 15.31
N THR A 205 2.52 -15.19 16.09
CA THR A 205 1.88 -13.92 16.42
C THR A 205 2.63 -12.77 15.75
N VAL A 206 1.91 -11.85 15.11
CA VAL A 206 2.48 -10.64 14.54
C VAL A 206 3.00 -9.76 15.67
N THR A 207 4.26 -9.35 15.59
CA THR A 207 4.89 -8.47 16.57
C THR A 207 4.69 -6.99 16.21
N ASN A 208 5.05 -6.09 17.13
CA ASN A 208 5.07 -4.65 16.87
C ASN A 208 6.16 -4.21 15.87
N GLU A 209 7.09 -5.11 15.53
CA GLU A 209 8.13 -4.88 14.53
C GLU A 209 7.60 -5.25 13.13
N CYS A 210 6.57 -4.53 12.71
CA CYS A 210 5.91 -4.71 11.43
C CYS A 210 5.93 -3.39 10.67
N ASP A 211 6.57 -3.38 9.51
CA ASP A 211 6.64 -2.21 8.64
C ASP A 211 6.34 -2.56 7.17
N ARG A 212 6.62 -1.64 6.26
CA ARG A 212 6.46 -1.88 4.81
C ARG A 212 7.47 -2.88 4.23
N MET A 213 8.55 -3.18 4.95
CA MET A 213 9.60 -4.10 4.51
C MET A 213 9.28 -5.55 4.87
N GLY A 214 8.56 -5.76 5.97
CA GLY A 214 8.19 -7.09 6.40
C GLY A 214 7.37 -7.12 7.67
N VAL A 215 6.78 -8.27 7.91
CA VAL A 215 6.00 -8.59 9.10
C VAL A 215 6.81 -9.57 9.93
N ARG A 216 7.24 -9.15 11.13
CA ARG A 216 7.93 -10.06 12.05
C ARG A 216 6.90 -10.87 12.84
N LEU A 217 7.13 -12.17 12.86
CA LEU A 217 6.31 -13.14 13.58
C LEU A 217 7.11 -13.71 14.76
N ASP A 218 6.45 -13.90 15.89
CA ASP A 218 6.95 -14.61 17.06
C ASP A 218 6.19 -15.93 17.22
N GLY A 219 6.91 -17.02 17.53
CA GLY A 219 6.31 -18.34 17.65
C GLY A 219 7.33 -19.45 17.88
N PRO A 220 6.90 -20.71 17.70
CA PRO A 220 7.77 -21.85 17.93
C PRO A 220 8.98 -21.85 16.98
N GLN A 221 10.15 -22.20 17.54
CA GLN A 221 11.38 -22.29 16.77
C GLN A 221 11.28 -23.36 15.68
N ILE A 222 11.70 -23.02 14.48
CA ILE A 222 11.74 -23.92 13.34
C ILE A 222 13.11 -24.59 13.29
N GLY A 223 13.14 -25.92 13.46
CA GLY A 223 14.37 -26.68 13.55
C GLY A 223 15.07 -26.87 12.22
N TYR A 224 16.39 -26.78 12.21
CA TYR A 224 17.24 -27.05 11.06
C TYR A 224 17.54 -28.53 10.89
N ALA A 225 17.90 -28.93 9.67
CA ALA A 225 18.42 -30.26 9.38
C ALA A 225 19.81 -30.46 10.05
N PRO A 226 20.20 -31.71 10.34
CA PRO A 226 21.51 -31.99 10.90
C PRO A 226 22.64 -31.37 10.08
N GLY A 227 23.54 -30.65 10.77
CA GLY A 227 24.67 -29.93 10.15
C GLY A 227 24.33 -28.56 9.56
N CYS A 228 23.08 -28.13 9.60
CA CYS A 228 22.65 -26.79 9.19
C CYS A 228 22.48 -25.88 10.43
N ASN A 229 22.77 -24.59 10.25
CA ASN A 229 22.70 -23.59 11.32
C ASN A 229 21.98 -22.29 10.90
N GLY A 230 21.27 -22.31 9.77
CA GLY A 230 20.58 -21.13 9.26
C GLY A 230 21.46 -20.10 8.53
N ASN A 231 22.77 -20.27 8.53
CA ASN A 231 23.67 -19.35 7.80
C ASN A 231 23.59 -19.63 6.30
N ILE A 232 23.21 -18.60 5.55
CA ILE A 232 23.21 -18.62 4.08
C ILE A 232 24.01 -17.42 3.56
N ASN A 233 24.49 -17.52 2.34
CA ASN A 233 25.00 -16.35 1.65
C ASN A 233 23.85 -15.37 1.41
N SER A 234 24.16 -14.07 1.50
CA SER A 234 23.18 -13.03 1.20
C SER A 234 22.60 -13.23 -0.19
N ASP A 235 21.29 -13.29 -0.27
CA ASP A 235 20.55 -13.53 -1.52
C ASP A 235 19.40 -12.53 -1.67
N GLY A 236 18.92 -12.37 -2.91
CA GLY A 236 17.78 -11.51 -3.20
C GLY A 236 16.49 -12.11 -2.66
N ILE A 237 15.72 -11.32 -1.94
CA ILE A 237 14.43 -11.73 -1.37
C ILE A 237 13.30 -11.22 -2.27
N ALA A 238 12.51 -12.14 -2.82
CA ALA A 238 11.31 -11.80 -3.58
C ALA A 238 10.18 -11.33 -2.64
N PHE A 239 9.28 -10.50 -3.18
CA PHE A 239 8.07 -10.13 -2.45
C PHE A 239 7.25 -11.37 -2.10
N GLY A 240 6.81 -11.47 -0.84
CA GLY A 240 6.09 -12.61 -0.30
C GLY A 240 6.96 -13.73 0.27
N SER A 241 8.30 -13.60 0.23
CA SER A 241 9.19 -14.56 0.86
C SER A 241 9.02 -14.57 2.38
N ILE A 242 9.05 -15.78 2.96
CA ILE A 242 9.09 -15.99 4.40
C ILE A 242 10.54 -16.35 4.76
N GLN A 243 11.16 -15.49 5.54
CA GLN A 243 12.53 -15.70 6.04
C GLN A 243 12.46 -16.28 7.45
N VAL A 244 13.21 -17.35 7.66
CA VAL A 244 13.38 -17.99 8.98
C VAL A 244 14.81 -17.75 9.41
N PRO A 245 15.04 -16.89 10.44
CA PRO A 245 16.37 -16.56 10.94
C PRO A 245 16.98 -17.68 11.79
#